data_1fa8a009fbcf14ae38ace92e81d8aee2
#
_entry.id   1fa8a009fbcf14ae38ace92e81d8aee2
#
_cell.length_a   1.000
_cell.length_b   1.000
_cell.length_c   1.000
_cell.angle_alpha   90.00
_cell.angle_beta   90.00
_cell.angle_gamma   90.00
#
_symmetry.space_group_name_H-M   'P 1'
#
loop_
_entity.id
_entity.type
_entity.pdbx_description
1 polymer ?
#
loop_
_entity_poly.entity_id
_entity_poly.type
_entity_poly.pdbx_seq_one_letter_code
_entity_poly.pdbx_strand_id
1 'polypeptide(L)'
;MRTLPTTMLHLLNPFVPLFSRRLWPHVQVLLVGAILTPGKRTVSAALRVMGLGQIEQFQRYHRLLNRAVWSGRETSRVLLSLLVKTFVADGPLVIGVDETLERRWGKKIAAKGIYRDPVRSTHERFVKTSGLRWVCLMLLVPMPWAGRVWALPFLSTLAPSERYSAQRGKQHKKITDWARQMLLLVRRWWPEREIIAVADSAYASLRLLASCQRFLPKPVTFITRLRLDAALYDPAPPRRAGQIGRPRLKGKRLPNLSVVAEDPSTVWVPATVEDWYGSGERSVEVASATAVWYSTGLPAVPIRWVLVRDPKGEFATQALLCTDLGAGPQQIVRWFVLRWQMETTFQEARRHLGMETQRQWSELAIRRTTPALLGLFSIVTLFAHQRMRRSTEAVQQAAWYRKSRPTFSDALALVREELWAHATFRRSLRESDTVKVPRAFMERLTETLCYAA
;
A
#
# COMPACT_ATOMS: atom_id res chain seq x y z
N MET A 1 20.16 -18.09 -21.43
CA MET A 1 19.60 -17.29 -20.32
C MET A 1 18.78 -16.17 -20.92
N ARG A 2 17.48 -16.05 -20.62
CA ARG A 2 16.64 -14.96 -21.16
C ARG A 2 17.09 -13.67 -20.48
N THR A 3 17.67 -12.75 -21.22
CA THR A 3 18.06 -11.44 -20.70
C THR A 3 16.85 -10.52 -20.75
N LEU A 4 16.62 -9.81 -19.66
CA LEU A 4 15.63 -8.73 -19.58
C LEU A 4 16.08 -7.53 -20.45
N PRO A 5 15.15 -6.66 -20.85
CA PRO A 5 15.50 -5.36 -21.41
C PRO A 5 16.48 -4.62 -20.51
N THR A 6 17.42 -3.90 -21.09
CA THR A 6 18.49 -3.21 -20.35
C THR A 6 17.93 -2.23 -19.32
N THR A 7 16.85 -1.52 -19.67
CA THR A 7 16.12 -0.61 -18.77
C THR A 7 15.63 -1.31 -17.50
N MET A 8 15.06 -2.51 -17.65
CA MET A 8 14.57 -3.32 -16.52
C MET A 8 15.73 -3.89 -15.69
N LEU A 9 16.84 -4.29 -16.35
CA LEU A 9 18.03 -4.76 -15.65
C LEU A 9 18.61 -3.67 -14.75
N HIS A 10 18.72 -2.43 -15.21
CA HIS A 10 19.22 -1.32 -14.40
C HIS A 10 18.36 -1.08 -13.17
N LEU A 11 17.03 -1.14 -13.31
CA LEU A 11 16.12 -0.96 -12.19
C LEU A 11 16.20 -2.12 -11.19
N LEU A 12 16.47 -3.35 -11.65
CA LEU A 12 16.57 -4.53 -10.78
C LEU A 12 17.97 -4.72 -10.16
N ASN A 13 19.01 -4.05 -10.65
CA ASN A 13 20.37 -4.18 -10.12
C ASN A 13 20.49 -4.00 -8.60
N PRO A 14 19.81 -3.03 -7.93
CA PRO A 14 19.88 -2.89 -6.48
C PRO A 14 19.38 -4.09 -5.68
N PHE A 15 18.61 -4.99 -6.31
CA PHE A 15 18.14 -6.22 -5.66
C PHE A 15 19.15 -7.37 -5.75
N VAL A 16 20.11 -7.33 -6.71
CA VAL A 16 21.06 -8.41 -6.96
C VAL A 16 21.81 -8.86 -5.70
N PRO A 17 22.35 -7.94 -4.86
CA PRO A 17 23.10 -8.33 -3.66
C PRO A 17 22.27 -9.07 -2.61
N LEU A 18 20.94 -9.02 -2.69
CA LEU A 18 20.03 -9.67 -1.74
C LEU A 18 19.85 -11.17 -2.00
N PHE A 19 20.34 -11.64 -3.16
CA PHE A 19 20.18 -13.02 -3.60
C PHE A 19 21.54 -13.62 -3.97
N SER A 20 21.72 -14.89 -3.68
CA SER A 20 22.94 -15.57 -4.18
C SER A 20 22.97 -15.62 -5.71
N ARG A 21 24.15 -15.71 -6.30
CA ARG A 21 24.35 -15.84 -7.75
C ARG A 21 23.52 -16.96 -8.37
N ARG A 22 23.28 -18.05 -7.63
CA ARG A 22 22.46 -19.18 -8.08
C ARG A 22 20.96 -18.90 -8.01
N LEU A 23 20.49 -18.05 -7.08
CA LEU A 23 19.08 -17.75 -6.91
C LEU A 23 18.58 -16.64 -7.84
N TRP A 24 19.41 -15.68 -8.16
CA TRP A 24 19.03 -14.49 -8.94
C TRP A 24 18.32 -14.81 -10.27
N PRO A 25 18.80 -15.77 -11.10
CA PRO A 25 18.10 -16.16 -12.32
C PRO A 25 16.67 -16.69 -12.08
N HIS A 26 16.45 -17.41 -10.98
CA HIS A 26 15.11 -17.91 -10.64
C HIS A 26 14.17 -16.77 -10.16
N VAL A 27 14.72 -15.76 -9.45
CA VAL A 27 13.99 -14.54 -9.09
C VAL A 27 13.50 -13.82 -10.35
N GLN A 28 14.38 -13.59 -11.33
CA GLN A 28 14.04 -12.94 -12.60
C GLN A 28 12.92 -13.71 -13.35
N VAL A 29 13.04 -15.02 -13.44
CA VAL A 29 12.02 -15.86 -14.10
C VAL A 29 10.67 -15.74 -13.42
N LEU A 30 10.60 -15.82 -12.08
CA LEU A 30 9.34 -15.70 -11.36
C LEU A 30 8.77 -14.28 -11.43
N LEU A 31 9.60 -13.25 -11.39
CA LEU A 31 9.17 -11.85 -11.50
C LEU A 31 8.57 -11.58 -12.88
N VAL A 32 9.30 -11.89 -13.95
CA VAL A 32 8.81 -11.71 -15.32
C VAL A 32 7.60 -12.59 -15.59
N GLY A 33 7.66 -13.85 -15.15
CA GLY A 33 6.54 -14.78 -15.28
C GLY A 33 5.29 -14.28 -14.56
N ALA A 34 5.42 -13.64 -13.40
CA ALA A 34 4.28 -13.05 -12.70
C ALA A 34 3.69 -11.82 -13.42
N ILE A 35 4.53 -11.03 -14.11
CA ILE A 35 4.07 -9.91 -14.95
C ILE A 35 3.32 -10.42 -16.17
N LEU A 36 3.90 -11.39 -16.90
CA LEU A 36 3.38 -11.88 -18.17
C LEU A 36 2.19 -12.84 -18.04
N THR A 37 2.06 -13.54 -16.91
CA THR A 37 0.98 -14.54 -16.73
C THR A 37 -0.39 -13.87 -16.67
N PRO A 38 -1.35 -14.19 -17.53
CA PRO A 38 -2.75 -13.85 -17.34
C PRO A 38 -3.40 -14.72 -16.26
N GLY A 39 -4.43 -14.22 -15.58
CA GLY A 39 -5.24 -14.98 -14.61
C GLY A 39 -4.45 -15.41 -13.35
N LYS A 40 -4.40 -16.69 -13.04
CA LYS A 40 -3.86 -17.20 -11.76
C LYS A 40 -2.34 -17.12 -11.67
N ARG A 41 -1.79 -16.40 -10.69
CA ARG A 41 -0.33 -16.27 -10.45
C ARG A 41 0.19 -17.44 -9.61
N THR A 42 0.28 -18.62 -10.23
CA THR A 42 0.95 -19.78 -9.65
C THR A 42 2.38 -19.88 -10.19
N VAL A 43 3.27 -20.58 -9.47
CA VAL A 43 4.64 -20.84 -9.96
C VAL A 43 4.61 -21.55 -11.30
N SER A 44 3.74 -22.57 -11.46
CA SER A 44 3.60 -23.28 -12.72
C SER A 44 3.09 -22.44 -13.88
N ALA A 45 2.16 -21.51 -13.63
CA ALA A 45 1.70 -20.57 -14.67
C ALA A 45 2.83 -19.62 -15.10
N ALA A 46 3.59 -19.08 -14.13
CA ALA A 46 4.77 -18.27 -14.41
C ALA A 46 5.82 -19.03 -15.24
N LEU A 47 6.06 -20.30 -14.92
CA LEU A 47 6.99 -21.14 -15.69
C LEU A 47 6.50 -21.41 -17.12
N ARG A 48 5.20 -21.67 -17.30
CA ARG A 48 4.61 -21.89 -18.63
C ARG A 48 4.76 -20.69 -19.53
N VAL A 49 4.37 -19.49 -19.07
CA VAL A 49 4.49 -18.28 -19.87
C VAL A 49 5.95 -17.94 -20.21
N MET A 50 6.89 -18.35 -19.34
CA MET A 50 8.31 -18.24 -19.57
C MET A 50 8.85 -19.35 -20.50
N GLY A 51 8.01 -20.25 -21.04
CA GLY A 51 8.39 -21.40 -21.88
C GLY A 51 9.21 -22.45 -21.14
N LEU A 52 9.04 -22.53 -19.82
CA LEU A 52 9.70 -23.50 -18.94
C LEU A 52 8.73 -24.59 -18.45
N GLY A 53 7.65 -24.83 -19.20
CA GLY A 53 6.63 -25.81 -18.83
C GLY A 53 7.12 -27.25 -18.73
N GLN A 54 8.18 -27.60 -19.46
CA GLN A 54 8.77 -28.95 -19.51
C GLN A 54 10.05 -29.08 -18.66
N ILE A 55 10.36 -28.08 -17.80
CA ILE A 55 11.56 -28.15 -16.98
C ILE A 55 11.40 -29.16 -15.83
N GLU A 56 12.21 -30.21 -15.83
CA GLU A 56 12.19 -31.26 -14.79
C GLU A 56 12.51 -30.71 -13.39
N GLN A 57 13.36 -29.69 -13.32
CA GLN A 57 13.86 -29.12 -12.06
C GLN A 57 13.00 -27.94 -11.54
N PHE A 58 11.71 -27.94 -11.84
CA PHE A 58 10.76 -26.87 -11.43
C PHE A 58 10.71 -26.62 -9.92
N GLN A 59 11.10 -27.60 -9.10
CA GLN A 59 11.12 -27.48 -7.64
C GLN A 59 12.07 -26.35 -7.17
N ARG A 60 13.08 -25.96 -7.96
CA ARG A 60 13.99 -24.85 -7.63
C ARG A 60 13.26 -23.53 -7.47
N TYR A 61 12.22 -23.29 -8.26
CA TYR A 61 11.38 -22.10 -8.19
C TYR A 61 10.48 -22.10 -6.95
N HIS A 62 9.95 -23.25 -6.56
CA HIS A 62 9.24 -23.39 -5.29
C HIS A 62 10.18 -23.20 -4.09
N ARG A 63 11.42 -23.75 -4.16
CA ARG A 63 12.42 -23.59 -3.11
C ARG A 63 12.86 -22.13 -2.91
N LEU A 64 12.84 -21.30 -3.95
CA LEU A 64 13.06 -19.85 -3.81
C LEU A 64 12.07 -19.22 -2.80
N LEU A 65 10.82 -19.65 -2.83
CA LEU A 65 9.77 -19.10 -1.96
C LEU A 65 9.77 -19.73 -0.57
N ASN A 66 9.98 -21.06 -0.46
CA ASN A 66 9.76 -21.79 0.78
C ASN A 66 11.01 -22.23 1.57
N ARG A 67 12.21 -22.14 0.99
CA ARG A 67 13.46 -22.62 1.64
C ARG A 67 14.65 -21.66 1.49
N ALA A 68 14.82 -21.01 0.36
CA ALA A 68 16.00 -20.19 0.08
C ALA A 68 16.18 -19.08 1.12
N VAL A 69 17.43 -18.72 1.41
CA VAL A 69 17.76 -17.64 2.35
C VAL A 69 17.80 -16.32 1.60
N TRP A 70 16.85 -15.44 1.89
CA TRP A 70 16.80 -14.04 1.45
C TRP A 70 15.79 -13.28 2.32
N SER A 71 15.99 -11.98 2.43
CA SER A 71 15.22 -11.11 3.34
C SER A 71 14.16 -10.31 2.58
N GLY A 72 12.87 -10.59 2.83
CA GLY A 72 11.77 -9.77 2.32
C GLY A 72 11.81 -8.34 2.85
N ARG A 73 12.35 -8.13 4.05
CA ARG A 73 12.51 -6.80 4.65
C ARG A 73 13.55 -5.96 3.89
N GLU A 74 14.69 -6.56 3.53
CA GLU A 74 15.71 -5.85 2.75
C GLU A 74 15.23 -5.60 1.30
N THR A 75 14.48 -6.53 0.69
CA THR A 75 13.85 -6.26 -0.61
C THR A 75 12.87 -5.09 -0.51
N SER A 76 12.09 -4.99 0.56
CA SER A 76 11.20 -3.84 0.80
C SER A 76 11.96 -2.53 0.98
N ARG A 77 13.11 -2.54 1.67
CA ARG A 77 13.98 -1.36 1.82
C ARG A 77 14.52 -0.88 0.47
N VAL A 78 15.02 -1.80 -0.35
CA VAL A 78 15.50 -1.48 -1.70
C VAL A 78 14.37 -0.93 -2.57
N LEU A 79 13.18 -1.56 -2.52
CA LEU A 79 12.03 -1.08 -3.27
C LEU A 79 11.63 0.33 -2.85
N LEU A 80 11.50 0.61 -1.54
CA LEU A 80 11.20 1.95 -1.05
C LEU A 80 12.26 2.97 -1.51
N SER A 81 13.55 2.60 -1.48
CA SER A 81 14.63 3.49 -1.93
C SER A 81 14.50 3.84 -3.42
N LEU A 82 14.12 2.88 -4.26
CA LEU A 82 13.86 3.12 -5.68
C LEU A 82 12.64 4.04 -5.88
N LEU A 83 11.56 3.78 -5.16
CA LEU A 83 10.34 4.60 -5.24
C LEU A 83 10.60 6.05 -4.81
N VAL A 84 11.30 6.24 -3.69
CA VAL A 84 11.63 7.57 -3.18
C VAL A 84 12.54 8.32 -4.16
N LYS A 85 13.61 7.69 -4.65
CA LYS A 85 14.52 8.30 -5.63
C LYS A 85 13.82 8.69 -6.94
N THR A 86 12.81 7.91 -7.35
CA THR A 86 12.14 8.13 -8.63
C THR A 86 11.03 9.18 -8.51
N PHE A 87 10.26 9.17 -7.42
CA PHE A 87 9.01 9.91 -7.35
C PHE A 87 8.96 10.99 -6.27
N VAL A 88 9.79 10.89 -5.22
CA VAL A 88 9.76 11.79 -4.05
C VAL A 88 11.20 12.19 -3.68
N ALA A 89 11.91 12.80 -4.63
CA ALA A 89 13.28 13.25 -4.40
C ALA A 89 13.36 14.19 -3.18
N ASP A 90 12.40 15.10 -3.05
CA ASP A 90 12.33 16.09 -1.99
C ASP A 90 10.98 16.04 -1.25
N GLY A 91 10.89 16.73 -0.09
CA GLY A 91 9.68 16.83 0.71
C GLY A 91 9.38 15.58 1.57
N PRO A 92 8.18 15.52 2.19
CA PRO A 92 7.80 14.45 3.10
C PRO A 92 7.49 13.14 2.39
N LEU A 93 7.75 12.03 3.07
CA LEU A 93 7.28 10.71 2.65
C LEU A 93 5.86 10.50 3.19
N VAL A 94 4.86 10.62 2.33
CA VAL A 94 3.47 10.34 2.69
C VAL A 94 3.21 8.85 2.52
N ILE A 95 2.92 8.16 3.63
CA ILE A 95 2.79 6.71 3.68
C ILE A 95 1.37 6.33 4.12
N GLY A 96 0.65 5.69 3.24
CA GLY A 96 -0.62 5.06 3.58
C GLY A 96 -0.41 3.79 4.40
N VAL A 97 -1.21 3.60 5.43
CA VAL A 97 -1.25 2.40 6.30
C VAL A 97 -2.65 1.81 6.21
N ASP A 98 -2.77 0.60 5.72
CA ASP A 98 -4.07 -0.07 5.61
C ASP A 98 -3.89 -1.59 5.66
N GLU A 99 -4.98 -2.33 5.88
CA GLU A 99 -4.95 -3.77 5.80
C GLU A 99 -5.83 -4.30 4.68
N THR A 100 -5.47 -5.49 4.21
CA THR A 100 -6.27 -6.21 3.24
C THR A 100 -6.42 -7.67 3.63
N LEU A 101 -7.54 -8.26 3.25
CA LEU A 101 -7.81 -9.67 3.44
C LEU A 101 -7.55 -10.43 2.14
N GLU A 102 -6.63 -11.39 2.19
CA GLU A 102 -6.41 -12.37 1.15
C GLU A 102 -7.27 -13.61 1.45
N ARG A 103 -8.29 -13.87 0.64
CA ARG A 103 -9.18 -15.02 0.84
C ARG A 103 -8.45 -16.33 0.58
N ARG A 104 -8.44 -17.22 1.56
CA ARG A 104 -7.72 -18.51 1.48
C ARG A 104 -8.46 -19.59 2.27
N TRP A 105 -8.69 -20.75 1.63
CA TRP A 105 -9.45 -21.85 2.23
C TRP A 105 -8.61 -23.12 2.49
N GLY A 106 -7.39 -23.23 2.00
CA GLY A 106 -6.54 -24.42 2.09
C GLY A 106 -6.39 -24.94 3.53
N LYS A 107 -6.66 -26.21 3.76
CA LYS A 107 -6.55 -26.84 5.09
C LYS A 107 -5.15 -26.76 5.70
N LYS A 108 -4.10 -26.81 4.88
CA LYS A 108 -2.68 -26.75 5.28
C LYS A 108 -2.18 -25.33 5.61
N ILE A 109 -3.00 -24.28 5.44
CA ILE A 109 -2.61 -22.89 5.74
C ILE A 109 -2.84 -22.62 7.22
N ALA A 110 -1.80 -22.74 8.04
CA ALA A 110 -1.90 -22.63 9.48
C ALA A 110 -2.29 -21.22 9.96
N ALA A 111 -1.74 -20.17 9.31
CA ALA A 111 -1.94 -18.77 9.73
C ALA A 111 -3.29 -18.16 9.34
N LYS A 112 -4.17 -18.90 8.65
CA LYS A 112 -5.49 -18.38 8.27
C LYS A 112 -6.37 -18.13 9.51
N GLY A 113 -7.20 -17.09 9.42
CA GLY A 113 -8.23 -16.76 10.40
C GLY A 113 -9.59 -16.64 9.73
N ILE A 114 -10.60 -16.38 10.56
CA ILE A 114 -11.94 -16.00 10.10
C ILE A 114 -12.09 -14.49 10.34
N TYR A 115 -12.39 -13.75 9.30
CA TYR A 115 -12.47 -12.30 9.33
C TYR A 115 -13.76 -11.82 8.67
N ARG A 116 -14.18 -10.58 8.99
CA ARG A 116 -15.19 -9.88 8.21
C ARG A 116 -14.67 -9.67 6.79
N ASP A 117 -15.46 -10.04 5.79
CA ASP A 117 -15.13 -9.73 4.39
C ASP A 117 -15.53 -8.28 4.09
N PRO A 118 -14.57 -7.37 3.85
CA PRO A 118 -14.87 -5.95 3.66
C PRO A 118 -15.61 -5.66 2.35
N VAL A 119 -15.48 -6.55 1.35
CA VAL A 119 -16.11 -6.37 0.04
C VAL A 119 -17.55 -6.90 0.01
N ARG A 120 -17.81 -7.99 0.75
CA ARG A 120 -19.13 -8.67 0.77
C ARG A 120 -20.03 -8.26 1.92
N SER A 121 -19.48 -7.58 2.94
CA SER A 121 -20.25 -7.11 4.08
C SER A 121 -20.80 -5.72 3.82
N THR A 122 -22.08 -5.52 4.10
CA THR A 122 -22.74 -4.22 4.15
C THR A 122 -22.99 -3.80 5.60
N HIS A 123 -23.65 -2.67 5.82
CA HIS A 123 -24.12 -2.27 7.15
C HIS A 123 -25.09 -3.29 7.74
N GLU A 124 -25.96 -3.86 6.92
CA GLU A 124 -27.02 -4.79 7.32
C GLU A 124 -26.56 -6.25 7.31
N ARG A 125 -25.58 -6.61 6.48
CA ARG A 125 -25.15 -8.00 6.30
C ARG A 125 -23.68 -8.19 6.63
N PHE A 126 -23.41 -8.91 7.71
CA PHE A 126 -22.04 -9.29 8.11
C PHE A 126 -21.63 -10.63 7.48
N VAL A 127 -20.70 -10.60 6.53
CA VAL A 127 -20.16 -11.80 5.87
C VAL A 127 -18.78 -12.15 6.44
N LYS A 128 -18.64 -13.37 6.96
CA LYS A 128 -17.35 -13.91 7.41
C LYS A 128 -16.67 -14.69 6.28
N THR A 129 -15.36 -14.58 6.19
CA THR A 129 -14.56 -15.38 5.26
C THR A 129 -13.27 -15.85 5.89
N SER A 130 -12.78 -17.01 5.40
CA SER A 130 -11.46 -17.53 5.78
C SER A 130 -10.37 -16.83 4.97
N GLY A 131 -9.28 -16.42 5.61
CA GLY A 131 -8.21 -15.76 4.89
C GLY A 131 -6.99 -15.41 5.74
N LEU A 132 -6.10 -14.64 5.11
CA LEU A 132 -4.88 -14.08 5.68
C LEU A 132 -5.01 -12.56 5.69
N ARG A 133 -4.82 -11.94 6.85
CA ARG A 133 -4.83 -10.48 6.98
C ARG A 133 -3.43 -9.94 6.79
N TRP A 134 -3.28 -8.95 5.92
CA TRP A 134 -2.04 -8.28 5.61
C TRP A 134 -2.12 -6.81 5.98
N VAL A 135 -1.18 -6.34 6.80
CA VAL A 135 -0.96 -4.89 7.01
C VAL A 135 0.05 -4.43 5.98
N CYS A 136 -0.26 -3.35 5.28
CA CYS A 136 0.51 -2.83 4.16
C CYS A 136 0.89 -1.37 4.38
N LEU A 137 2.14 -1.03 4.05
CA LEU A 137 2.59 0.34 3.87
C LEU A 137 2.78 0.61 2.38
N MET A 138 2.21 1.71 1.91
CA MET A 138 2.28 2.17 0.54
C MET A 138 2.75 3.63 0.50
N LEU A 139 3.68 3.95 -0.40
CA LEU A 139 4.09 5.33 -0.66
C LEU A 139 3.00 5.98 -1.53
N LEU A 140 2.42 7.09 -1.05
CA LEU A 140 1.40 7.86 -1.77
C LEU A 140 2.09 8.90 -2.63
N VAL A 141 1.98 8.76 -3.95
CA VAL A 141 2.79 9.52 -4.91
C VAL A 141 1.93 10.18 -5.96
N PRO A 142 2.04 11.49 -6.18
CA PRO A 142 1.52 12.12 -7.38
C PRO A 142 2.18 11.49 -8.61
N MET A 143 1.37 10.90 -9.49
CA MET A 143 1.86 10.25 -10.70
C MET A 143 1.69 11.20 -11.89
N PRO A 144 2.78 11.85 -12.40
CA PRO A 144 2.65 12.96 -13.37
C PRO A 144 1.92 12.55 -14.65
N TRP A 145 2.24 11.36 -15.18
CA TRP A 145 1.64 10.83 -16.40
C TRP A 145 0.21 10.30 -16.23
N ALA A 146 -0.24 10.08 -14.97
CA ALA A 146 -1.61 9.66 -14.68
C ALA A 146 -2.48 10.80 -14.13
N GLY A 147 -1.90 11.97 -13.83
CA GLY A 147 -2.63 13.14 -13.32
C GLY A 147 -3.39 12.86 -12.01
N ARG A 148 -2.92 11.93 -11.19
CA ARG A 148 -3.51 11.55 -9.91
C ARG A 148 -2.49 10.86 -9.00
N VAL A 149 -2.81 10.77 -7.72
CA VAL A 149 -1.97 10.02 -6.76
C VAL A 149 -2.14 8.52 -6.94
N TRP A 150 -1.04 7.77 -6.82
CA TRP A 150 -1.04 6.32 -6.71
C TRP A 150 -0.47 5.89 -5.37
N ALA A 151 -1.00 4.81 -4.82
CA ALA A 151 -0.45 4.16 -3.63
C ALA A 151 0.46 3.01 -4.06
N LEU A 152 1.77 3.13 -3.80
CA LEU A 152 2.80 2.18 -4.23
C LEU A 152 3.23 1.26 -3.09
N PRO A 153 2.80 -0.03 -3.07
CA PRO A 153 3.14 -0.96 -2.00
C PRO A 153 4.64 -1.24 -1.94
N PHE A 154 5.24 -1.14 -0.76
CA PHE A 154 6.65 -1.47 -0.57
C PHE A 154 6.92 -2.41 0.62
N LEU A 155 6.05 -2.43 1.61
CA LEU A 155 6.21 -3.27 2.79
C LEU A 155 4.84 -3.86 3.21
N SER A 156 4.75 -5.17 3.27
CA SER A 156 3.54 -5.88 3.70
C SER A 156 3.88 -6.97 4.70
N THR A 157 3.10 -7.10 5.76
CA THR A 157 3.33 -8.06 6.84
C THR A 157 2.06 -8.83 7.15
N LEU A 158 2.18 -10.14 7.30
CA LEU A 158 1.09 -11.01 7.75
C LEU A 158 0.76 -10.71 9.22
N ALA A 159 -0.48 -10.32 9.48
CA ALA A 159 -1.06 -10.16 10.81
C ALA A 159 -1.96 -11.36 11.14
N PRO A 160 -1.43 -12.42 11.74
CA PRO A 160 -2.18 -13.64 11.99
C PRO A 160 -3.25 -13.44 13.06
N SER A 161 -4.26 -14.31 13.06
CA SER A 161 -5.34 -14.29 14.05
C SER A 161 -4.83 -14.56 15.48
N GLU A 162 -5.61 -14.15 16.47
CA GLU A 162 -5.34 -14.42 17.88
C GLU A 162 -5.24 -15.94 18.14
N ARG A 163 -6.19 -16.71 17.57
CA ARG A 163 -6.18 -18.18 17.64
C ARG A 163 -4.85 -18.80 17.17
N TYR A 164 -4.32 -18.31 16.04
CA TYR A 164 -3.03 -18.78 15.54
C TYR A 164 -1.88 -18.44 16.49
N SER A 165 -1.90 -17.24 17.08
CA SER A 165 -0.87 -16.82 18.05
C SER A 165 -0.92 -17.68 19.31
N ALA A 166 -2.12 -17.94 19.86
CA ALA A 166 -2.34 -18.78 21.02
C ALA A 166 -1.88 -20.23 20.79
N GLN A 167 -2.21 -20.84 19.63
CA GLN A 167 -1.77 -22.19 19.25
C GLN A 167 -0.23 -22.34 19.19
N ARG A 168 0.50 -21.23 19.05
CA ARG A 168 1.96 -21.18 19.00
C ARG A 168 2.62 -20.66 20.27
N GLY A 169 1.87 -20.46 21.35
CA GLY A 169 2.37 -19.89 22.59
C GLY A 169 2.92 -18.47 22.43
N LYS A 170 2.45 -17.69 21.43
CA LYS A 170 2.93 -16.35 21.15
C LYS A 170 1.89 -15.31 21.56
N GLN A 171 2.37 -14.20 22.15
CA GLN A 171 1.52 -13.05 22.39
C GLN A 171 0.91 -12.53 21.07
N HIS A 172 -0.41 -12.33 21.07
CA HIS A 172 -1.09 -11.76 19.91
C HIS A 172 -0.72 -10.29 19.72
N LYS A 173 -0.46 -9.90 18.47
CA LYS A 173 -0.23 -8.52 18.05
C LYS A 173 -1.42 -8.03 17.25
N LYS A 174 -1.99 -6.91 17.68
CA LYS A 174 -3.04 -6.20 16.93
C LYS A 174 -2.47 -5.57 15.64
N ILE A 175 -3.32 -5.18 14.70
CA ILE A 175 -2.90 -4.49 13.47
C ILE A 175 -2.11 -3.21 13.78
N THR A 176 -2.49 -2.49 14.84
CA THR A 176 -1.81 -1.29 15.33
C THR A 176 -0.38 -1.58 15.84
N ASP A 177 -0.12 -2.77 16.41
CA ASP A 177 1.23 -3.18 16.83
C ASP A 177 2.11 -3.49 15.60
N TRP A 178 1.53 -4.11 14.57
CA TRP A 178 2.22 -4.35 13.32
C TRP A 178 2.53 -3.02 12.60
N ALA A 179 1.56 -2.11 12.48
CA ALA A 179 1.76 -0.78 11.90
C ALA A 179 2.88 -0.03 12.62
N ARG A 180 2.87 -0.02 13.98
CA ARG A 180 3.94 0.58 14.79
C ARG A 180 5.33 0.04 14.45
N GLN A 181 5.47 -1.29 14.36
CA GLN A 181 6.76 -1.92 14.04
C GLN A 181 7.21 -1.60 12.62
N MET A 182 6.29 -1.56 11.66
CA MET A 182 6.58 -1.24 10.27
C MET A 182 6.98 0.23 10.10
N LEU A 183 6.27 1.17 10.75
CA LEU A 183 6.61 2.59 10.71
C LEU A 183 7.95 2.88 11.40
N LEU A 184 8.23 2.25 12.55
CA LEU A 184 9.56 2.35 13.20
C LEU A 184 10.68 1.83 12.28
N LEU A 185 10.41 0.76 11.53
CA LEU A 185 11.36 0.22 10.57
C LEU A 185 11.62 1.21 9.42
N VAL A 186 10.59 1.84 8.87
CA VAL A 186 10.73 2.88 7.84
C VAL A 186 11.49 4.08 8.40
N ARG A 187 11.20 4.51 9.64
CA ARG A 187 11.94 5.60 10.30
C ARG A 187 13.44 5.29 10.38
N ARG A 188 13.82 4.05 10.68
CA ARG A 188 15.23 3.61 10.70
C ARG A 188 15.87 3.59 9.31
N TRP A 189 15.10 3.31 8.26
CA TRP A 189 15.60 3.36 6.88
C TRP A 189 15.79 4.79 6.35
N TRP A 190 14.95 5.72 6.82
CA TRP A 190 14.92 7.11 6.41
C TRP A 190 14.93 8.06 7.62
N PRO A 191 16.06 8.13 8.37
CA PRO A 191 16.10 8.82 9.65
C PRO A 191 15.86 10.33 9.53
N GLU A 192 16.35 10.96 8.45
CA GLU A 192 16.31 12.40 8.26
C GLU A 192 15.06 12.93 7.54
N ARG A 193 14.34 12.06 6.82
CA ARG A 193 13.17 12.48 6.06
C ARG A 193 11.97 12.67 6.98
N GLU A 194 11.17 13.68 6.70
CA GLU A 194 9.84 13.80 7.29
C GLU A 194 8.96 12.62 6.82
N ILE A 195 8.24 11.99 7.76
CA ILE A 195 7.33 10.88 7.45
C ILE A 195 5.95 11.22 7.98
N ILE A 196 4.97 11.17 7.08
CA ILE A 196 3.55 11.38 7.37
C ILE A 196 2.83 10.05 7.10
N ALA A 197 2.32 9.44 8.16
CA ALA A 197 1.52 8.21 8.08
C ALA A 197 0.04 8.54 8.05
N VAL A 198 -0.69 8.01 7.08
CA VAL A 198 -2.13 8.22 6.92
C VAL A 198 -2.85 6.88 7.00
N ALA A 199 -3.86 6.77 7.86
CA ALA A 199 -4.58 5.52 8.10
C ALA A 199 -6.08 5.74 8.32
N ASP A 200 -6.85 4.66 8.30
CA ASP A 200 -8.26 4.70 8.68
C ASP A 200 -8.45 4.71 10.22
N SER A 201 -9.71 4.74 10.67
CA SER A 201 -10.07 4.79 12.09
C SER A 201 -9.63 3.56 12.91
N ALA A 202 -9.38 2.41 12.28
CA ALA A 202 -8.89 1.19 12.97
C ALA A 202 -7.49 1.39 13.56
N TYR A 203 -6.74 2.35 13.04
CA TYR A 203 -5.42 2.73 13.51
C TYR A 203 -5.43 3.90 14.52
N ALA A 204 -6.59 4.45 14.86
CA ALA A 204 -6.72 5.47 15.89
C ALA A 204 -6.48 4.86 17.29
N SER A 205 -5.20 4.73 17.67
CA SER A 205 -4.77 4.09 18.91
C SER A 205 -3.76 4.95 19.65
N LEU A 206 -4.09 5.35 20.88
CA LEU A 206 -3.21 6.17 21.73
C LEU A 206 -1.81 5.57 21.89
N ARG A 207 -1.69 4.23 21.97
CA ARG A 207 -0.37 3.55 22.04
C ARG A 207 0.42 3.68 20.76
N LEU A 208 -0.22 3.56 19.60
CA LEU A 208 0.42 3.74 18.29
C LEU A 208 0.88 5.18 18.13
N LEU A 209 -0.01 6.15 18.35
CA LEU A 209 0.28 7.58 18.19
C LEU A 209 1.39 8.05 19.12
N ALA A 210 1.33 7.71 20.41
CA ALA A 210 2.38 8.04 21.36
C ALA A 210 3.75 7.42 20.99
N SER A 211 3.74 6.21 20.40
CA SER A 211 4.98 5.60 19.91
C SER A 211 5.53 6.36 18.71
N CYS A 212 4.69 6.76 17.76
CA CYS A 212 5.10 7.53 16.58
C CYS A 212 5.72 8.88 16.94
N GLN A 213 5.18 9.56 17.96
CA GLN A 213 5.75 10.82 18.48
C GLN A 213 7.13 10.64 19.13
N ARG A 214 7.46 9.44 19.61
CA ARG A 214 8.74 9.11 20.27
C ARG A 214 9.75 8.44 19.35
N PHE A 215 9.46 8.25 18.07
CA PHE A 215 10.40 7.66 17.13
C PHE A 215 11.59 8.61 16.89
N LEU A 216 12.80 8.07 16.99
CA LEU A 216 14.04 8.81 16.81
C LEU A 216 14.62 8.57 15.40
N PRO A 217 15.38 9.53 14.85
CA PRO A 217 15.67 10.86 15.42
C PRO A 217 14.51 11.85 15.30
N LYS A 218 13.55 11.61 14.40
CA LYS A 218 12.38 12.46 14.17
C LYS A 218 11.09 11.69 14.41
N PRO A 219 10.02 12.30 14.94
CA PRO A 219 8.73 11.67 15.06
C PRO A 219 8.16 11.30 13.67
N VAL A 220 7.17 10.41 13.67
CA VAL A 220 6.30 10.17 12.52
C VAL A 220 4.99 10.90 12.78
N THR A 221 4.66 11.86 11.92
CA THR A 221 3.35 12.50 11.92
C THR A 221 2.30 11.46 11.55
N PHE A 222 1.23 11.35 12.34
CA PHE A 222 0.18 10.38 12.11
C PHE A 222 -1.17 11.08 11.93
N ILE A 223 -1.87 10.74 10.83
CA ILE A 223 -3.18 11.29 10.48
C ILE A 223 -4.17 10.14 10.36
N THR A 224 -5.31 10.24 11.04
CA THR A 224 -6.38 9.25 10.98
C THR A 224 -7.73 9.85 11.35
N ARG A 225 -8.82 9.12 11.09
CA ARG A 225 -10.14 9.52 11.57
C ARG A 225 -10.23 9.39 13.08
N LEU A 226 -10.82 10.39 13.71
CA LEU A 226 -11.12 10.43 15.13
C LEU A 226 -12.63 10.20 15.32
N ARG A 227 -13.04 9.56 16.38
CA ARG A 227 -14.46 9.46 16.76
C ARG A 227 -14.93 10.82 17.27
N LEU A 228 -16.14 11.19 16.95
CA LEU A 228 -16.74 12.46 17.42
C LEU A 228 -16.96 12.49 18.94
N ASP A 229 -17.04 11.31 19.59
CA ASP A 229 -17.16 11.14 21.04
C ASP A 229 -15.81 10.92 21.76
N ALA A 230 -14.68 11.15 21.06
CA ALA A 230 -13.35 10.97 21.65
C ALA A 230 -13.14 11.86 22.88
N ALA A 231 -12.47 11.30 23.89
CA ALA A 231 -12.21 11.98 25.15
C ALA A 231 -11.05 12.99 25.02
N LEU A 232 -11.36 14.22 24.69
CA LEU A 232 -10.41 15.32 24.52
C LEU A 232 -10.32 16.20 25.76
N TYR A 233 -9.15 16.76 26.00
CA TYR A 233 -8.83 17.57 27.17
C TYR A 233 -7.92 18.74 26.78
N ASP A 234 -7.94 19.80 27.58
CA ASP A 234 -6.93 20.84 27.53
C ASP A 234 -5.54 20.27 27.84
N PRO A 235 -4.46 20.93 27.38
CA PRO A 235 -3.12 20.62 27.85
C PRO A 235 -3.05 20.70 29.39
N ALA A 236 -2.19 19.87 29.98
CA ALA A 236 -1.95 19.95 31.41
C ALA A 236 -1.39 21.35 31.77
N PRO A 237 -1.86 21.97 32.86
CA PRO A 237 -1.30 23.23 33.30
C PRO A 237 0.19 23.08 33.63
N PRO A 238 1.00 24.12 33.44
CA PRO A 238 2.42 24.08 33.79
C PRO A 238 2.58 23.78 35.29
N ARG A 239 3.60 22.98 35.60
CA ARG A 239 3.89 22.58 36.99
C ARG A 239 4.43 23.80 37.74
N ARG A 240 3.87 24.07 38.92
CA ARG A 240 4.38 25.12 39.82
C ARG A 240 5.70 24.66 40.47
N ALA A 241 6.62 25.62 40.74
CA ALA A 241 7.83 25.35 41.49
C ALA A 241 7.45 24.78 42.89
N GLY A 242 8.13 23.72 43.34
CA GLY A 242 7.86 23.08 44.63
C GLY A 242 6.64 22.13 44.65
N GLN A 243 5.91 21.96 43.56
CA GLN A 243 4.75 21.08 43.53
C GLN A 243 5.20 19.60 43.65
N ILE A 244 4.74 18.91 44.72
CA ILE A 244 5.00 17.49 44.95
C ILE A 244 3.96 16.62 44.25
N GLY A 245 4.33 15.39 43.91
CA GLY A 245 3.47 14.38 43.28
C GLY A 245 3.65 14.20 41.79
N ARG A 246 2.91 13.24 41.21
CA ARG A 246 2.99 12.91 39.78
C ARG A 246 2.47 14.09 38.92
N PRO A 247 3.20 14.51 37.88
CA PRO A 247 2.70 15.52 36.94
C PRO A 247 1.35 15.15 36.35
N ARG A 248 0.47 16.14 36.20
CA ARG A 248 -0.82 15.96 35.51
C ARG A 248 -0.53 15.65 34.02
N LEU A 249 -1.29 14.71 33.46
CA LEU A 249 -1.16 14.34 32.03
C LEU A 249 -2.11 15.13 31.12
N LYS A 250 -3.12 15.80 31.70
CA LYS A 250 -4.20 16.51 31.00
C LYS A 250 -4.81 17.61 31.87
N GLY A 251 -5.43 18.56 31.22
CA GLY A 251 -6.22 19.62 31.83
C GLY A 251 -7.70 19.28 31.98
N LYS A 252 -8.57 20.28 31.77
CA LYS A 252 -10.03 20.17 31.84
C LYS A 252 -10.55 19.32 30.65
N ARG A 253 -11.64 18.60 30.87
CA ARG A 253 -12.37 17.88 29.80
C ARG A 253 -13.01 18.87 28.84
N LEU A 254 -12.79 18.69 27.54
CA LEU A 254 -13.43 19.43 26.47
C LEU A 254 -14.77 18.78 26.07
N PRO A 255 -15.71 19.55 25.48
CA PRO A 255 -16.92 18.99 24.88
C PRO A 255 -16.58 17.91 23.83
N ASN A 256 -17.50 16.99 23.60
CA ASN A 256 -17.37 16.04 22.49
C ASN A 256 -17.39 16.78 21.15
N LEU A 257 -16.65 16.29 20.16
CA LEU A 257 -16.60 16.93 18.84
C LEU A 257 -17.96 16.93 18.12
N SER A 258 -18.88 16.03 18.47
CA SER A 258 -20.26 16.10 18.01
C SER A 258 -20.98 17.36 18.48
N VAL A 259 -20.80 17.73 19.75
CA VAL A 259 -21.36 18.97 20.32
C VAL A 259 -20.73 20.19 19.69
N VAL A 260 -19.39 20.18 19.52
CA VAL A 260 -18.66 21.28 18.83
C VAL A 260 -19.15 21.46 17.40
N ALA A 261 -19.45 20.36 16.68
CA ALA A 261 -19.91 20.42 15.30
C ALA A 261 -21.32 21.05 15.16
N GLU A 262 -22.16 20.94 16.19
CA GLU A 262 -23.52 21.49 16.24
C GLU A 262 -23.59 22.87 16.88
N ASP A 263 -22.52 23.32 17.56
CA ASP A 263 -22.48 24.62 18.24
C ASP A 263 -22.46 25.78 17.22
N PRO A 264 -23.44 26.69 17.25
CA PRO A 264 -23.50 27.83 16.35
C PRO A 264 -22.28 28.77 16.46
N SER A 265 -21.58 28.76 17.59
CA SER A 265 -20.38 29.57 17.80
C SER A 265 -19.12 28.97 17.16
N THR A 266 -19.19 27.74 16.65
CA THR A 266 -18.05 27.09 15.97
C THR A 266 -17.73 27.82 14.66
N VAL A 267 -16.50 28.31 14.58
CA VAL A 267 -16.01 29.01 13.37
C VAL A 267 -15.61 27.97 12.32
N TRP A 268 -16.35 27.96 11.23
CA TRP A 268 -16.08 27.13 10.07
C TRP A 268 -15.35 27.93 8.99
N VAL A 269 -14.24 27.40 8.48
CA VAL A 269 -13.43 28.00 7.44
C VAL A 269 -13.59 27.20 6.15
N PRO A 270 -13.94 27.84 5.01
CA PRO A 270 -13.97 27.17 3.71
C PRO A 270 -12.60 26.64 3.32
N ALA A 271 -12.56 25.45 2.76
CA ALA A 271 -11.34 24.82 2.28
C ALA A 271 -11.63 24.03 0.99
N THR A 272 -10.71 24.10 0.04
CA THR A 272 -10.79 23.36 -1.22
C THR A 272 -9.80 22.20 -1.22
N VAL A 273 -10.27 21.00 -1.56
CA VAL A 273 -9.47 19.79 -1.67
C VAL A 273 -9.47 19.32 -3.14
N GLU A 274 -8.29 19.30 -3.76
CA GLU A 274 -8.13 19.15 -5.21
C GLU A 274 -8.49 17.76 -5.75
N ASP A 275 -8.24 16.70 -5.01
CA ASP A 275 -8.51 15.31 -5.45
C ASP A 275 -9.31 14.57 -4.39
N TRP A 276 -10.58 14.95 -4.22
CA TRP A 276 -11.47 14.35 -3.23
C TRP A 276 -11.83 12.92 -3.62
N TYR A 277 -11.13 11.95 -3.02
CA TYR A 277 -11.34 10.51 -3.27
C TYR A 277 -11.33 10.11 -4.76
N GLY A 278 -10.56 10.81 -5.59
CA GLY A 278 -10.48 10.56 -7.02
C GLY A 278 -11.60 11.20 -7.86
N SER A 279 -12.49 11.98 -7.25
CA SER A 279 -13.66 12.60 -7.90
C SER A 279 -13.43 14.06 -8.34
N GLY A 280 -12.18 14.54 -8.27
CA GLY A 280 -11.84 15.92 -8.59
C GLY A 280 -11.89 16.86 -7.38
N GLU A 281 -11.99 18.16 -7.65
CA GLU A 281 -12.00 19.20 -6.63
C GLU A 281 -13.32 19.22 -5.85
N ARG A 282 -13.20 19.40 -4.51
CA ARG A 282 -14.36 19.54 -3.62
C ARG A 282 -14.15 20.67 -2.62
N SER A 283 -15.15 21.53 -2.49
CA SER A 283 -15.23 22.49 -1.39
C SER A 283 -15.83 21.83 -0.16
N VAL A 284 -15.19 22.05 0.99
CA VAL A 284 -15.61 21.60 2.31
C VAL A 284 -15.44 22.72 3.30
N GLU A 285 -16.03 22.60 4.47
CA GLU A 285 -15.79 23.50 5.59
C GLU A 285 -15.06 22.76 6.70
N VAL A 286 -14.08 23.43 7.30
CA VAL A 286 -13.25 22.87 8.37
C VAL A 286 -13.28 23.72 9.63
N ALA A 287 -13.30 23.07 10.80
CA ALA A 287 -13.03 23.68 12.09
C ALA A 287 -11.92 22.89 12.78
N SER A 288 -11.00 23.56 13.48
CA SER A 288 -9.83 22.88 14.04
C SER A 288 -9.33 23.57 15.29
N ALA A 289 -8.88 22.75 16.25
CA ALA A 289 -8.10 23.21 17.39
C ALA A 289 -7.13 22.10 17.86
N THR A 290 -6.30 22.43 18.84
CA THR A 290 -5.42 21.48 19.51
C THR A 290 -6.05 20.97 20.79
N ALA A 291 -5.76 19.71 21.13
CA ALA A 291 -6.24 19.08 22.37
C ALA A 291 -5.30 17.95 22.78
N VAL A 292 -5.51 17.39 23.97
CA VAL A 292 -4.88 16.16 24.43
C VAL A 292 -5.91 15.03 24.36
N TRP A 293 -5.66 14.03 23.52
CA TRP A 293 -6.46 12.82 23.53
C TRP A 293 -5.96 11.87 24.60
N TYR A 294 -6.85 11.47 25.51
CA TYR A 294 -6.51 10.62 26.64
C TYR A 294 -7.60 9.61 26.97
N SER A 295 -7.19 8.43 27.38
CA SER A 295 -8.03 7.41 28.01
C SER A 295 -7.28 6.79 29.18
N THR A 296 -7.97 6.41 30.24
CA THR A 296 -7.39 5.85 31.47
C THR A 296 -6.50 4.64 31.16
N GLY A 297 -5.31 4.62 31.76
CA GLY A 297 -4.33 3.55 31.56
C GLY A 297 -3.56 3.62 30.22
N LEU A 298 -3.80 4.63 29.39
CA LEU A 298 -3.13 4.84 28.11
C LEU A 298 -2.32 6.15 28.12
N PRO A 299 -1.35 6.30 27.21
CA PRO A 299 -0.62 7.56 27.05
C PRO A 299 -1.51 8.72 26.72
N ALA A 300 -1.23 9.91 27.24
CA ALA A 300 -1.80 11.16 26.77
C ALA A 300 -1.09 11.59 25.48
N VAL A 301 -1.85 11.91 24.44
CA VAL A 301 -1.31 12.26 23.12
C VAL A 301 -1.82 13.65 22.73
N PRO A 302 -0.93 14.66 22.61
CA PRO A 302 -1.28 15.93 21.99
C PRO A 302 -1.64 15.72 20.52
N ILE A 303 -2.76 16.30 20.10
CA ILE A 303 -3.26 16.22 18.72
C ILE A 303 -3.82 17.57 18.27
N ARG A 304 -3.79 17.79 16.97
CA ARG A 304 -4.70 18.71 16.29
C ARG A 304 -5.87 17.90 15.76
N TRP A 305 -7.08 18.26 16.12
CA TRP A 305 -8.29 17.72 15.51
C TRP A 305 -8.79 18.65 14.41
N VAL A 306 -9.42 18.06 13.40
CA VAL A 306 -10.05 18.78 12.28
C VAL A 306 -11.44 18.17 12.08
N LEU A 307 -12.48 18.98 12.31
CA LEU A 307 -13.82 18.66 11.84
C LEU A 307 -13.93 19.02 10.37
N VAL A 308 -14.56 18.17 9.59
CA VAL A 308 -14.81 18.37 8.16
C VAL A 308 -16.27 18.14 7.90
N ARG A 309 -16.98 19.14 7.34
CA ARG A 309 -18.38 19.01 6.90
C ARG A 309 -18.53 19.43 5.45
N ASP A 310 -19.56 18.90 4.85
CA ASP A 310 -19.98 19.29 3.52
C ASP A 310 -21.03 20.40 3.61
N PRO A 311 -20.80 21.58 3.03
CA PRO A 311 -21.78 22.65 3.01
C PRO A 311 -23.08 22.25 2.30
N LYS A 312 -23.05 21.23 1.41
CA LYS A 312 -24.23 20.69 0.71
C LYS A 312 -24.91 19.54 1.44
N GLY A 313 -24.32 19.05 2.55
CA GLY A 313 -24.90 17.93 3.32
C GLY A 313 -24.81 16.55 2.66
N GLU A 314 -23.97 16.36 1.62
CA GLU A 314 -23.85 15.09 0.92
C GLU A 314 -23.11 14.00 1.75
N PHE A 315 -22.35 14.39 2.78
CA PHE A 315 -21.77 13.47 3.75
C PHE A 315 -21.85 13.99 5.18
N ALA A 316 -21.92 13.08 6.14
CA ALA A 316 -21.94 13.41 7.56
C ALA A 316 -20.63 14.02 8.03
N THR A 317 -20.68 14.97 8.97
CA THR A 317 -19.51 15.58 9.59
C THR A 317 -18.55 14.51 10.14
N GLN A 318 -17.29 14.67 9.85
CA GLN A 318 -16.21 13.75 10.22
C GLN A 318 -15.15 14.48 11.03
N ALA A 319 -14.49 13.78 11.94
CA ALA A 319 -13.32 14.29 12.63
C ALA A 319 -12.06 13.55 12.18
N LEU A 320 -11.00 14.31 11.95
CA LEU A 320 -9.64 13.82 11.74
C LEU A 320 -8.78 14.23 12.92
N LEU A 321 -7.70 13.50 13.17
CA LEU A 321 -6.62 13.90 14.07
C LEU A 321 -5.30 13.89 13.31
N CYS A 322 -4.41 14.80 13.73
CA CYS A 322 -3.01 14.86 13.34
C CYS A 322 -2.15 14.98 14.58
N THR A 323 -1.03 14.24 14.65
CA THR A 323 -0.08 14.33 15.77
C THR A 323 0.90 15.50 15.63
N ASP A 324 0.96 16.15 14.47
CA ASP A 324 1.63 17.43 14.28
C ASP A 324 0.66 18.55 14.59
N LEU A 325 0.94 19.32 15.64
CA LEU A 325 0.10 20.42 16.09
C LEU A 325 0.21 21.66 15.19
N GLY A 326 1.30 21.79 14.43
CA GLY A 326 1.56 22.88 13.51
C GLY A 326 0.93 22.72 12.12
N ALA A 327 0.52 21.48 11.76
CA ALA A 327 -0.03 21.21 10.44
C ALA A 327 -1.36 21.96 10.21
N GLY A 328 -1.49 22.61 9.05
CA GLY A 328 -2.72 23.34 8.68
C GLY A 328 -3.91 22.38 8.47
N PRO A 329 -5.14 22.79 8.85
CA PRO A 329 -6.33 21.93 8.74
C PRO A 329 -6.59 21.42 7.32
N GLN A 330 -6.50 22.30 6.31
CA GLN A 330 -6.67 21.92 4.91
C GLN A 330 -5.63 20.91 4.45
N GLN A 331 -4.37 21.07 4.88
CA GLN A 331 -3.31 20.13 4.53
C GLN A 331 -3.52 18.75 5.17
N ILE A 332 -4.05 18.69 6.39
CA ILE A 332 -4.42 17.44 7.06
C ILE A 332 -5.50 16.71 6.26
N VAL A 333 -6.51 17.42 5.79
CA VAL A 333 -7.58 16.85 4.95
C VAL A 333 -7.00 16.35 3.62
N ARG A 334 -6.15 17.17 2.95
CA ARG A 334 -5.47 16.78 1.69
C ARG A 334 -4.70 15.47 1.86
N TRP A 335 -3.91 15.33 2.90
CA TRP A 335 -3.18 14.08 3.17
C TRP A 335 -4.12 12.91 3.44
N PHE A 336 -5.19 13.14 4.21
CA PHE A 336 -6.11 12.06 4.59
C PHE A 336 -6.83 11.45 3.38
N VAL A 337 -7.31 12.26 2.44
CA VAL A 337 -8.05 11.78 1.27
C VAL A 337 -7.17 10.93 0.32
N LEU A 338 -5.85 11.13 0.32
CA LEU A 338 -4.91 10.33 -0.46
C LEU A 338 -4.97 8.84 -0.11
N ARG A 339 -5.36 8.50 1.11
CA ARG A 339 -5.47 7.11 1.58
C ARG A 339 -6.37 6.26 0.69
N TRP A 340 -7.40 6.85 0.09
CA TRP A 340 -8.32 6.14 -0.80
C TRP A 340 -7.61 5.37 -1.92
N GLN A 341 -6.48 5.87 -2.38
CA GLN A 341 -5.69 5.22 -3.44
C GLN A 341 -5.17 3.83 -3.04
N MET A 342 -5.10 3.52 -1.74
CA MET A 342 -4.72 2.17 -1.29
C MET A 342 -5.80 1.13 -1.63
N GLU A 343 -7.07 1.50 -1.51
CA GLU A 343 -8.20 0.62 -1.86
C GLU A 343 -8.17 0.31 -3.37
N THR A 344 -7.93 1.32 -4.20
CA THR A 344 -7.71 1.16 -5.65
C THR A 344 -6.53 0.22 -5.92
N THR A 345 -5.39 0.41 -5.26
CA THR A 345 -4.22 -0.47 -5.43
C THR A 345 -4.50 -1.92 -5.05
N PHE A 346 -5.22 -2.17 -3.95
CA PHE A 346 -5.61 -3.53 -3.58
C PHE A 346 -6.56 -4.15 -4.62
N GLN A 347 -7.49 -3.39 -5.17
CA GLN A 347 -8.38 -3.83 -6.23
C GLN A 347 -7.62 -4.20 -7.50
N GLU A 348 -6.73 -3.33 -7.96
CA GLU A 348 -5.87 -3.53 -9.13
C GLU A 348 -4.93 -4.74 -8.94
N ALA A 349 -4.33 -4.91 -7.75
CA ALA A 349 -3.49 -6.07 -7.44
C ALA A 349 -4.27 -7.39 -7.50
N ARG A 350 -5.54 -7.41 -7.06
CA ARG A 350 -6.40 -8.58 -7.22
C ARG A 350 -6.73 -8.84 -8.68
N ARG A 351 -7.12 -7.80 -9.40
CA ARG A 351 -7.59 -7.90 -10.78
C ARG A 351 -6.46 -8.25 -11.75
N HIS A 352 -5.31 -7.58 -11.64
CA HIS A 352 -4.26 -7.63 -12.65
C HIS A 352 -3.00 -8.38 -12.23
N LEU A 353 -2.72 -8.56 -10.94
CA LEU A 353 -1.55 -9.28 -10.44
C LEU A 353 -1.90 -10.61 -9.76
N GLY A 354 -3.15 -11.02 -9.82
CA GLY A 354 -3.62 -12.31 -9.34
C GLY A 354 -3.44 -12.52 -7.83
N MET A 355 -3.51 -11.46 -7.02
CA MET A 355 -3.63 -11.60 -5.57
C MET A 355 -4.85 -12.47 -5.25
N GLU A 356 -4.76 -13.36 -4.26
CA GLU A 356 -5.73 -14.42 -3.89
C GLU A 356 -5.71 -15.68 -4.78
N THR A 357 -4.97 -15.67 -5.89
CA THR A 357 -4.89 -16.85 -6.79
C THR A 357 -3.72 -17.78 -6.51
N GLN A 358 -2.83 -17.39 -5.58
CA GLN A 358 -1.64 -18.17 -5.19
C GLN A 358 -2.03 -19.51 -4.56
N ARG A 359 -1.20 -20.54 -4.77
CA ARG A 359 -1.41 -21.90 -4.25
C ARG A 359 -0.45 -22.33 -3.14
N GLN A 360 0.45 -21.44 -2.69
CA GLN A 360 1.39 -21.71 -1.60
C GLN A 360 0.64 -21.95 -0.29
N TRP A 361 1.11 -22.92 0.48
CA TRP A 361 0.55 -23.29 1.79
C TRP A 361 1.57 -23.26 2.92
N SER A 362 2.89 -23.32 2.62
CA SER A 362 3.92 -23.22 3.66
C SER A 362 4.05 -21.79 4.15
N GLU A 363 4.30 -21.62 5.44
CA GLU A 363 4.34 -20.28 6.07
C GLU A 363 5.33 -19.33 5.42
N LEU A 364 6.55 -19.82 5.12
CA LEU A 364 7.59 -18.99 4.53
C LEU A 364 7.21 -18.55 3.11
N ALA A 365 6.64 -19.45 2.29
CA ALA A 365 6.18 -19.10 0.96
C ALA A 365 5.02 -18.11 0.97
N ILE A 366 4.06 -18.24 1.89
CA ILE A 366 2.97 -17.29 2.08
C ILE A 366 3.53 -15.92 2.41
N ARG A 367 4.42 -15.82 3.43
CA ARG A 367 5.04 -14.56 3.88
C ARG A 367 5.86 -13.86 2.81
N ARG A 368 6.22 -14.54 1.72
CA ARG A 368 7.00 -14.00 0.60
C ARG A 368 6.15 -13.70 -0.62
N THR A 369 5.19 -14.56 -0.95
CA THR A 369 4.45 -14.47 -2.22
C THR A 369 3.51 -13.27 -2.25
N THR A 370 2.69 -13.07 -1.23
CA THR A 370 1.73 -11.95 -1.21
C THR A 370 2.43 -10.59 -1.13
N PRO A 371 3.44 -10.38 -0.25
CA PRO A 371 4.24 -9.15 -0.32
C PRO A 371 4.95 -8.94 -1.67
N ALA A 372 5.43 -10.02 -2.32
CA ALA A 372 6.05 -9.92 -3.64
C ALA A 372 5.05 -9.48 -4.71
N LEU A 373 3.82 -9.99 -4.72
CA LEU A 373 2.77 -9.58 -5.66
C LEU A 373 2.34 -8.12 -5.43
N LEU A 374 2.21 -7.69 -4.18
CA LEU A 374 1.94 -6.29 -3.86
C LEU A 374 3.12 -5.39 -4.30
N GLY A 375 4.35 -5.77 -3.98
CA GLY A 375 5.56 -5.05 -4.44
C GLY A 375 5.72 -5.05 -5.96
N LEU A 376 5.18 -6.04 -6.66
CA LEU A 376 5.18 -6.11 -8.12
C LEU A 376 4.37 -4.97 -8.75
N PHE A 377 3.30 -4.51 -8.11
CA PHE A 377 2.58 -3.29 -8.51
C PHE A 377 3.54 -2.10 -8.63
N SER A 378 4.35 -1.87 -7.61
CA SER A 378 5.33 -0.78 -7.58
C SER A 378 6.48 -0.97 -8.59
N ILE A 379 6.94 -2.20 -8.78
CA ILE A 379 7.97 -2.52 -9.77
C ILE A 379 7.45 -2.27 -11.20
N VAL A 380 6.22 -2.70 -11.51
CA VAL A 380 5.57 -2.42 -12.80
C VAL A 380 5.43 -0.93 -13.02
N THR A 381 5.01 -0.18 -11.99
CA THR A 381 4.89 1.28 -12.05
C THR A 381 6.24 1.95 -12.34
N LEU A 382 7.33 1.49 -11.71
CA LEU A 382 8.69 1.98 -11.98
C LEU A 382 9.14 1.69 -13.42
N PHE A 383 8.86 0.51 -13.96
CA PHE A 383 9.16 0.18 -15.35
C PHE A 383 8.36 1.05 -16.32
N ALA A 384 7.05 1.16 -16.10
CA ALA A 384 6.18 1.97 -16.94
C ALA A 384 6.56 3.45 -16.91
N HIS A 385 6.97 3.99 -15.75
CA HIS A 385 7.35 5.39 -15.60
C HIS A 385 8.45 5.82 -16.58
N GLN A 386 9.44 4.99 -16.83
CA GLN A 386 10.53 5.30 -17.77
C GLN A 386 10.03 5.48 -19.20
N ARG A 387 8.97 4.76 -19.61
CA ARG A 387 8.37 4.86 -20.95
C ARG A 387 7.31 5.94 -21.03
N MET A 388 6.43 6.01 -20.03
CA MET A 388 5.34 6.99 -19.95
C MET A 388 5.83 8.46 -19.93
N ARG A 389 7.07 8.70 -19.49
CA ARG A 389 7.70 10.03 -19.60
C ARG A 389 8.06 10.43 -21.04
N ARG A 390 8.18 9.47 -21.95
CA ARG A 390 8.63 9.69 -23.33
C ARG A 390 7.50 9.71 -24.35
N SER A 391 6.32 9.17 -24.00
CA SER A 391 5.17 9.07 -24.89
C SER A 391 3.87 9.19 -24.10
N THR A 392 2.97 10.05 -24.58
CA THR A 392 1.61 10.23 -24.06
C THR A 392 0.60 9.22 -24.65
N GLU A 393 1.03 8.40 -25.63
CA GLU A 393 0.14 7.50 -26.40
C GLU A 393 -0.18 6.16 -25.73
N ALA A 394 0.27 5.94 -24.51
CA ALA A 394 0.20 4.64 -23.84
C ALA A 394 -1.16 4.31 -23.19
N VAL A 395 -2.26 4.93 -23.63
CA VAL A 395 -3.60 4.69 -23.08
C VAL A 395 -4.45 3.95 -24.11
N GLN A 396 -4.98 2.78 -23.71
CA GLN A 396 -5.92 2.06 -24.56
C GLN A 396 -7.16 2.92 -24.86
N GLN A 397 -7.41 3.15 -26.14
CA GLN A 397 -8.55 3.90 -26.64
C GLN A 397 -9.53 2.97 -27.34
N ALA A 398 -10.83 3.25 -27.19
CA ALA A 398 -11.88 2.58 -27.96
C ALA A 398 -12.88 3.64 -28.47
N ALA A 399 -13.51 3.35 -29.59
CA ALA A 399 -14.50 4.26 -30.20
C ALA A 399 -15.66 4.57 -29.22
N TRP A 400 -16.04 3.59 -28.40
CA TRP A 400 -17.13 3.68 -27.43
C TRP A 400 -16.68 4.11 -26.02
N TYR A 401 -15.37 4.21 -25.74
CA TYR A 401 -14.83 4.61 -24.45
C TYR A 401 -13.49 5.32 -24.62
N ARG A 402 -13.53 6.64 -24.45
CA ARG A 402 -12.30 7.47 -24.44
C ARG A 402 -11.79 7.58 -23.03
N LYS A 403 -10.69 6.92 -22.76
CA LYS A 403 -10.01 6.94 -21.47
C LYS A 403 -9.17 8.20 -21.35
N SER A 404 -9.47 9.05 -20.38
CA SER A 404 -8.80 10.35 -20.21
C SER A 404 -7.44 10.25 -19.50
N ARG A 405 -7.22 9.20 -18.69
CA ARG A 405 -6.00 9.04 -17.88
C ARG A 405 -5.56 7.58 -17.85
N PRO A 406 -4.23 7.33 -17.86
CA PRO A 406 -3.70 5.98 -17.69
C PRO A 406 -4.10 5.35 -16.35
N THR A 407 -4.31 4.04 -16.37
CA THR A 407 -4.55 3.22 -15.19
C THR A 407 -3.41 2.21 -15.01
N PHE A 408 -3.47 1.42 -13.95
CA PHE A 408 -2.48 0.37 -13.74
C PHE A 408 -2.50 -0.69 -14.86
N SER A 409 -3.68 -0.97 -15.45
CA SER A 409 -3.75 -1.90 -16.59
C SER A 409 -2.97 -1.40 -17.81
N ASP A 410 -2.95 -0.08 -18.09
CA ASP A 410 -2.15 0.49 -19.17
C ASP A 410 -0.65 0.41 -18.87
N ALA A 411 -0.26 0.74 -17.62
CA ALA A 411 1.13 0.59 -17.19
C ALA A 411 1.61 -0.86 -17.29
N LEU A 412 0.77 -1.82 -16.89
CA LEU A 412 1.07 -3.25 -17.00
C LEU A 412 1.15 -3.71 -18.45
N ALA A 413 0.21 -3.26 -19.30
CA ALA A 413 0.21 -3.60 -20.71
C ALA A 413 1.49 -3.12 -21.41
N LEU A 414 1.91 -1.89 -21.13
CA LEU A 414 3.16 -1.32 -21.67
C LEU A 414 4.41 -2.13 -21.28
N VAL A 415 4.47 -2.55 -20.01
CA VAL A 415 5.58 -3.39 -19.51
C VAL A 415 5.55 -4.78 -20.14
N ARG A 416 4.36 -5.37 -20.32
CA ARG A 416 4.18 -6.66 -20.99
C ARG A 416 4.58 -6.60 -22.46
N GLU A 417 4.19 -5.54 -23.16
CA GLU A 417 4.58 -5.30 -24.55
C GLU A 417 6.10 -5.29 -24.70
N GLU A 418 6.81 -4.53 -23.88
CA GLU A 418 8.28 -4.48 -23.91
C GLU A 418 8.91 -5.86 -23.62
N LEU A 419 8.38 -6.61 -22.67
CA LEU A 419 8.86 -7.95 -22.33
C LEU A 419 8.59 -8.95 -23.47
N TRP A 420 7.43 -8.89 -24.13
CA TRP A 420 7.09 -9.75 -25.25
C TRP A 420 7.97 -9.41 -26.47
N ALA A 421 8.10 -8.14 -26.83
CA ALA A 421 8.95 -7.69 -27.93
C ALA A 421 10.40 -8.17 -27.74
N HIS A 422 10.95 -8.00 -26.52
CA HIS A 422 12.31 -8.46 -26.21
C HIS A 422 12.44 -9.99 -26.28
N ALA A 423 11.46 -10.75 -25.84
CA ALA A 423 11.45 -12.21 -25.90
C ALA A 423 11.38 -12.73 -27.35
N THR A 424 10.59 -12.07 -28.19
CA THR A 424 10.39 -12.45 -29.60
C THR A 424 11.65 -12.19 -30.44
N PHE A 425 12.27 -11.02 -30.27
CA PHE A 425 13.45 -10.61 -31.05
C PHE A 425 14.65 -11.54 -30.87
N ARG A 426 14.82 -12.17 -29.70
CA ARG A 426 15.94 -13.08 -29.43
C ARG A 426 15.72 -14.53 -29.81
N ARG A 427 14.51 -14.93 -30.19
CA ARG A 427 14.17 -16.32 -30.61
C ARG A 427 14.33 -16.56 -32.10
N SER A 428 14.38 -15.56 -32.94
CA SER A 428 14.37 -15.65 -34.39
C SER A 428 15.73 -15.97 -35.02
N LEU A 429 16.60 -16.75 -34.37
CA LEU A 429 17.91 -17.09 -34.92
C LEU A 429 17.92 -18.33 -35.83
N ARG A 430 16.77 -19.01 -36.00
CA ARG A 430 16.62 -20.14 -36.92
C ARG A 430 15.39 -19.95 -37.80
N GLU A 431 15.56 -19.87 -39.11
CA GLU A 431 14.44 -19.74 -40.08
C GLU A 431 13.41 -20.86 -39.95
N SER A 432 13.83 -22.08 -39.55
CA SER A 432 12.95 -23.23 -39.33
C SER A 432 11.96 -23.06 -38.17
N ASP A 433 12.20 -22.11 -37.25
CA ASP A 433 11.36 -21.85 -36.09
C ASP A 433 10.44 -20.63 -36.26
N THR A 434 10.38 -20.04 -37.46
CA THR A 434 9.57 -18.85 -37.74
C THR A 434 8.34 -19.17 -38.57
N VAL A 435 7.22 -18.58 -38.18
CA VAL A 435 5.95 -18.64 -38.93
C VAL A 435 5.58 -17.23 -39.35
N LYS A 436 5.26 -17.04 -40.63
CA LYS A 436 4.76 -15.77 -41.16
C LYS A 436 3.26 -15.65 -40.81
N VAL A 437 2.91 -14.59 -40.12
CA VAL A 437 1.51 -14.27 -39.77
C VAL A 437 1.17 -12.84 -40.19
N PRO A 438 -0.09 -12.52 -40.52
CA PRO A 438 -0.48 -11.16 -40.84
C PRO A 438 -0.18 -10.18 -39.68
N ARG A 439 0.31 -8.98 -40.00
CA ARG A 439 0.65 -7.97 -38.99
C ARG A 439 -0.55 -7.65 -38.10
N ALA A 440 -1.72 -7.39 -38.66
CA ALA A 440 -2.92 -7.09 -37.91
C ALA A 440 -3.37 -8.20 -36.95
N PHE A 441 -3.05 -9.47 -37.25
CA PHE A 441 -3.28 -10.59 -36.34
C PHE A 441 -2.32 -10.54 -35.14
N MET A 442 -1.03 -10.30 -35.40
CA MET A 442 -0.01 -10.19 -34.33
C MET A 442 -0.28 -9.00 -33.41
N GLU A 443 -0.69 -7.85 -33.97
CA GLU A 443 -1.03 -6.67 -33.18
C GLU A 443 -2.21 -6.96 -32.25
N ARG A 444 -3.31 -7.55 -32.75
CA ARG A 444 -4.47 -7.94 -31.94
C ARG A 444 -4.13 -9.00 -30.88
N LEU A 445 -3.32 -10.00 -31.22
CA LEU A 445 -2.87 -11.00 -30.28
C LEU A 445 -2.04 -10.39 -29.16
N THR A 446 -1.10 -9.51 -29.51
CA THR A 446 -0.23 -8.82 -28.55
C THR A 446 -1.06 -7.92 -27.64
N GLU A 447 -1.96 -7.13 -28.18
CA GLU A 447 -2.87 -6.28 -27.40
C GLU A 447 -3.70 -7.12 -26.42
N THR A 448 -4.32 -8.21 -26.89
CA THR A 448 -5.12 -9.11 -26.07
C THR A 448 -4.27 -9.69 -24.90
N LEU A 449 -3.04 -10.13 -25.17
CA LEU A 449 -2.15 -10.67 -24.14
C LEU A 449 -1.65 -9.60 -23.14
N CYS A 450 -1.41 -8.38 -23.65
CA CYS A 450 -0.93 -7.28 -22.80
C CYS A 450 -1.99 -6.81 -21.80
N TYR A 451 -3.25 -6.78 -22.21
CA TYR A 451 -4.37 -6.37 -21.36
C TYR A 451 -5.08 -7.54 -20.63
N ALA A 452 -4.68 -8.77 -20.84
CA ALA A 452 -5.25 -9.92 -20.13
C ALA A 452 -5.10 -9.79 -18.60
N ALA A 453 -6.21 -9.96 -17.88
CA ALA A 453 -6.29 -9.84 -16.41
C ALA A 453 -5.70 -11.06 -15.67
#